data_71b86baab46e53f9a5a26c1e801a6ed7
#
_entry.id   71b86baab46e53f9a5a26c1e801a6ed7
#
_cell.length_a   1.000
_cell.length_b   1.000
_cell.length_c   1.000
_cell.angle_alpha   90.00
_cell.angle_beta   90.00
_cell.angle_gamma   90.00
#
_symmetry.space_group_name_H-M   'P 1'
#
loop_
_entity.id
_entity.type
_entity.pdbx_description
1 polymer ?
#
loop_
_entity_poly.entity_id
_entity_poly.type
_entity_poly.pdbx_seq_one_letter_code
_entity_poly.pdbx_strand_id
1 'polypeptide(L)'
;MATPTAYTDAEGQNAARNTRQWKDLDLFFSRKLGSDDVNTLTDVTAVKRSVRNLILTNHYEKPFHPEIGSGVRAMLFELMTPMTSFILAKKIENVIETYEPRVTLI
;
A
#
# COMPACT_ATOMS: atom_id res chain seq x y z
N MET A 1 -13.76 -25.84 -40.22
CA MET A 1 -13.56 -24.38 -40.37
C MET A 1 -12.79 -23.85 -39.14
N ALA A 2 -11.65 -23.27 -39.40
CA ALA A 2 -10.87 -22.72 -38.31
C ALA A 2 -11.54 -21.48 -37.71
N THR A 3 -11.75 -21.48 -36.40
CA THR A 3 -12.14 -20.26 -35.65
C THR A 3 -11.06 -19.20 -35.79
N PRO A 4 -11.43 -17.92 -35.92
CA PRO A 4 -10.45 -16.85 -36.01
C PRO A 4 -9.50 -16.89 -34.79
N THR A 5 -8.24 -17.13 -35.05
CA THR A 5 -7.21 -17.24 -34.01
C THR A 5 -7.16 -15.99 -33.10
N ALA A 6 -7.41 -14.81 -33.67
CA ALA A 6 -7.42 -13.55 -32.95
C ALA A 6 -8.52 -13.47 -31.88
N TYR A 7 -9.68 -14.05 -32.10
CA TYR A 7 -10.78 -14.07 -31.13
C TYR A 7 -10.50 -15.03 -29.98
N THR A 8 -9.99 -16.21 -30.30
CA THR A 8 -9.61 -17.22 -29.29
C THR A 8 -8.48 -16.72 -28.41
N ASP A 9 -7.48 -16.05 -28.99
CA ASP A 9 -6.37 -15.46 -28.23
C ASP A 9 -6.84 -14.34 -27.32
N ALA A 10 -7.79 -13.53 -27.73
CA ALA A 10 -8.35 -12.46 -26.91
C ALA A 10 -9.10 -13.01 -25.69
N GLU A 11 -9.88 -14.08 -25.85
CA GLU A 11 -10.56 -14.75 -24.73
C GLU A 11 -9.56 -15.44 -23.80
N GLY A 12 -8.59 -16.14 -24.36
CA GLY A 12 -7.55 -16.81 -23.58
C GLY A 12 -6.71 -15.82 -22.78
N GLN A 13 -6.37 -14.67 -23.34
CA GLN A 13 -5.65 -13.62 -22.62
C GLN A 13 -6.50 -12.95 -21.54
N ASN A 14 -7.79 -12.80 -21.75
CA ASN A 14 -8.69 -12.25 -20.74
C ASN A 14 -8.86 -13.22 -19.56
N ALA A 15 -8.94 -14.52 -19.81
CA ALA A 15 -8.97 -15.54 -18.76
C ALA A 15 -7.65 -15.67 -18.00
N ALA A 16 -6.53 -15.46 -18.69
CA ALA A 16 -5.19 -15.49 -18.08
C ALA A 16 -4.76 -14.17 -17.44
N ARG A 17 -5.47 -13.07 -17.71
CA ARG A 17 -5.24 -11.80 -17.03
C ARG A 17 -5.71 -11.92 -15.59
N ASN A 18 -4.78 -12.14 -14.69
CA ASN A 18 -5.00 -11.81 -13.29
C ASN A 18 -5.36 -10.34 -13.21
N THR A 19 -6.63 -10.05 -12.96
CA THR A 19 -7.10 -8.70 -12.70
C THR A 19 -6.41 -8.19 -11.44
N ARG A 20 -5.38 -7.40 -11.63
CA ARG A 20 -4.71 -6.71 -10.53
C ARG A 20 -5.68 -5.69 -9.97
N GLN A 21 -6.12 -5.89 -8.73
CA GLN A 21 -7.09 -5.00 -8.09
C GLN A 21 -6.46 -3.69 -7.64
N TRP A 22 -5.21 -3.73 -7.22
CA TRP A 22 -4.51 -2.56 -6.68
C TRP A 22 -3.17 -2.37 -7.36
N LYS A 23 -2.85 -1.12 -7.67
CA LYS A 23 -1.61 -0.74 -8.32
C LYS A 23 -1.18 0.62 -7.80
N ASP A 24 0.01 0.68 -7.20
CA ASP A 24 0.61 1.90 -6.66
C ASP A 24 2.00 2.15 -7.27
N LEU A 25 2.46 3.38 -7.20
CA LEU A 25 3.83 3.73 -7.57
C LEU A 25 4.82 3.23 -6.51
N ASP A 26 5.99 2.81 -6.96
CA ASP A 26 7.09 2.51 -6.06
C ASP A 26 7.74 3.82 -5.58
N LEU A 27 7.50 4.20 -4.33
CA LEU A 27 8.04 5.43 -3.74
C LEU A 27 9.56 5.36 -3.48
N PHE A 28 10.21 4.24 -3.70
CA PHE A 28 11.68 4.18 -3.78
C PHE A 28 12.21 4.59 -5.14
N PHE A 29 11.32 4.88 -6.09
CA PHE A 29 11.66 5.29 -7.45
C PHE A 29 12.60 4.32 -8.16
N SER A 30 12.46 3.03 -7.91
CA SER A 30 13.19 2.02 -8.64
C SER A 30 12.80 2.06 -10.11
N ARG A 31 13.80 1.90 -10.97
CA ARG A 31 13.62 1.97 -12.43
C ARG A 31 12.98 0.68 -12.95
N LYS A 32 11.96 0.83 -13.76
CA LYS A 32 11.36 -0.30 -14.47
C LYS A 32 12.25 -0.75 -15.62
N LEU A 33 12.57 -2.04 -15.64
CA LEU A 33 13.35 -2.61 -16.72
C LEU A 33 12.64 -2.44 -18.08
N GLY A 34 13.30 -1.83 -19.02
CA GLY A 34 12.84 -1.70 -20.42
C GLY A 34 12.07 -0.43 -20.78
N SER A 35 11.63 0.40 -19.83
CA SER A 35 10.85 1.60 -20.16
C SER A 35 11.37 2.90 -19.56
N ASP A 36 12.45 2.88 -18.78
CA ASP A 36 13.00 4.05 -18.07
C ASP A 36 12.01 4.80 -17.17
N ASP A 37 10.88 4.19 -16.88
CA ASP A 37 9.83 4.75 -16.05
C ASP A 37 9.93 4.25 -14.59
N VAL A 38 9.18 4.89 -13.70
CA VAL A 38 9.08 4.47 -12.31
C VAL A 38 8.39 3.11 -12.21
N ASN A 39 8.94 2.23 -11.38
CA ASN A 39 8.36 0.93 -11.15
C ASN A 39 7.01 1.03 -10.42
N THR A 40 6.17 0.04 -10.61
CA THR A 40 4.86 -0.03 -9.97
C THR A 40 4.76 -1.27 -9.08
N LEU A 41 4.07 -1.10 -7.96
CA LEU A 41 3.74 -2.19 -7.03
C LEU A 41 2.30 -2.62 -7.27
N THR A 42 2.03 -3.91 -7.12
CA THR A 42 0.72 -4.48 -7.39
C THR A 42 0.22 -5.33 -6.23
N ASP A 43 -1.10 -5.38 -6.08
CA ASP A 43 -1.83 -6.25 -5.15
C ASP A 43 -1.29 -6.20 -3.70
N VAL A 44 -0.96 -7.33 -3.12
CA VAL A 44 -0.49 -7.44 -1.72
C VAL A 44 0.74 -6.59 -1.44
N THR A 45 1.67 -6.50 -2.39
CA THR A 45 2.88 -5.68 -2.24
C THR A 45 2.53 -4.19 -2.18
N ALA A 46 1.58 -3.75 -3.00
CA ALA A 46 1.07 -2.37 -2.98
C ALA A 46 0.43 -2.05 -1.63
N VAL A 47 -0.43 -2.93 -1.12
CA VAL A 47 -1.09 -2.76 0.19
C VAL A 47 -0.08 -2.72 1.33
N LYS A 48 0.87 -3.63 1.38
CA LYS A 48 1.94 -3.63 2.40
C LYS A 48 2.77 -2.35 2.36
N ARG A 49 3.07 -1.85 1.18
CA ARG A 49 3.80 -0.59 1.02
C ARG A 49 2.96 0.61 1.48
N SER A 50 1.68 0.62 1.17
CA SER A 50 0.74 1.65 1.62
C SER A 50 0.66 1.71 3.15
N VAL A 51 0.49 0.58 3.82
CA VAL A 51 0.48 0.49 5.30
C VAL A 51 1.79 1.00 5.89
N ARG A 52 2.93 0.59 5.34
CA ARG A 52 4.23 1.05 5.80
C ARG A 52 4.37 2.57 5.67
N ASN A 53 4.03 3.12 4.52
CA ASN A 53 4.11 4.56 4.27
C ASN A 53 3.18 5.34 5.20
N LEU A 54 1.98 4.84 5.43
CA LEU A 54 1.00 5.44 6.34
C LEU A 54 1.51 5.50 7.78
N ILE A 55 2.11 4.41 8.29
CA ILE A 55 2.68 4.36 9.64
C ILE A 55 3.88 5.32 9.78
N LEU A 56 4.70 5.43 8.75
CA LEU A 56 5.87 6.32 8.75
C LEU A 56 5.53 7.78 8.51
N THR A 57 4.33 8.11 8.03
CA THR A 57 3.88 9.48 7.80
C THR A 57 3.46 10.13 9.12
N ASN A 58 3.99 11.32 9.40
CA ASN A 58 3.58 12.11 10.55
C ASN A 58 2.38 12.98 10.23
N HIS A 59 1.64 13.40 11.26
CA HIS A 59 0.61 14.41 11.10
C HIS A 59 1.22 15.71 10.54
N TYR A 60 0.47 16.41 9.69
CA TYR A 60 0.88 17.65 8.99
C TYR A 60 1.98 17.48 7.94
N GLU A 61 2.42 16.27 7.66
CA GLU A 61 3.45 16.01 6.66
C GLU A 61 2.90 15.96 5.23
N LYS A 62 1.67 15.48 5.07
CA LYS A 62 1.02 15.36 3.76
C LYS A 62 0.34 16.68 3.35
N PRO A 63 0.69 17.26 2.19
CA PRO A 63 0.03 18.47 1.69
C PRO A 63 -1.48 18.25 1.49
N PHE A 64 -2.30 19.24 1.86
CA PHE A 64 -3.76 19.25 1.76
C PHE A 64 -4.51 18.26 2.65
N HIS A 65 -3.83 17.33 3.29
CA HIS A 65 -4.41 16.34 4.19
C HIS A 65 -3.60 16.23 5.49
N PRO A 66 -3.59 17.26 6.34
CA PRO A 66 -2.78 17.27 7.57
C PRO A 66 -3.24 16.24 8.61
N GLU A 67 -4.48 15.75 8.49
CA GLU A 67 -5.05 14.74 9.37
C GLU A 67 -4.45 13.34 9.18
N ILE A 68 -3.89 13.07 8.00
CA ILE A 68 -3.33 11.76 7.68
C ILE A 68 -1.96 11.60 8.32
N GLY A 69 -1.84 10.61 9.18
CA GLY A 69 -0.58 10.28 9.84
C GLY A 69 -0.79 9.43 11.08
N SER A 70 0.27 8.85 11.59
CA SER A 70 0.20 7.91 12.70
C SER A 70 0.63 8.48 14.06
N GLY A 71 1.50 9.48 14.06
CA GLY A 71 2.13 9.98 15.29
C GLY A 71 3.02 8.94 16.00
N VAL A 72 3.31 7.81 15.37
CA VAL A 72 4.16 6.74 15.92
C VAL A 72 5.56 7.25 16.20
N ARG A 73 6.08 8.08 15.31
CA ARG A 73 7.43 8.61 15.42
C ARG A 73 7.65 9.45 16.68
N ALA A 74 6.67 10.24 17.07
CA ALA A 74 6.72 11.01 18.32
C ALA A 74 6.81 10.08 19.55
N MET A 75 6.10 8.97 19.54
CA MET A 75 6.09 8.01 20.64
C MET A 75 7.39 7.22 20.80
N LEU A 76 8.22 7.13 19.75
CA LEU A 76 9.52 6.47 19.82
C LEU A 76 10.51 7.21 20.75
N PHE A 77 10.26 8.48 21.04
CA PHE A 77 11.08 9.30 21.94
C PHE A 77 10.56 9.32 23.38
N GLU A 78 9.42 8.68 23.64
CA GLU A 78 8.88 8.58 24.98
C GLU A 78 9.52 7.41 25.76
N LEU A 79 9.41 7.49 27.09
CA LEU A 79 9.93 6.44 27.97
C LEU A 79 9.21 5.10 27.69
N MET A 80 9.99 4.06 27.47
CA MET A 80 9.47 2.74 27.14
C MET A 80 8.90 2.07 28.39
N THR A 81 7.60 2.15 28.55
CA THR A 81 6.82 1.45 29.58
C THR A 81 5.86 0.45 28.93
N PRO A 82 5.35 -0.55 29.66
CA PRO A 82 4.30 -1.43 29.12
C PRO A 82 3.07 -0.69 28.61
N MET A 83 2.75 0.45 29.23
CA MET A 83 1.66 1.32 28.82
C MET A 83 1.94 1.98 27.47
N THR A 84 3.17 2.43 27.23
CA THR A 84 3.58 3.05 25.98
C THR A 84 3.43 2.09 24.80
N SER A 85 3.81 0.82 24.99
CA SER A 85 3.66 -0.20 23.96
C SER A 85 2.20 -0.48 23.61
N PHE A 86 1.32 -0.49 24.60
CA PHE A 86 -0.12 -0.66 24.40
C PHE A 86 -0.73 0.52 23.63
N ILE A 87 -0.39 1.75 24.02
CA ILE A 87 -0.85 2.97 23.35
C ILE A 87 -0.36 2.99 21.89
N LEU A 88 0.90 2.61 21.66
CA LEU A 88 1.48 2.53 20.32
C LEU A 88 0.70 1.53 19.43
N ALA A 89 0.43 0.34 19.93
CA ALA A 89 -0.34 -0.67 19.23
C ALA A 89 -1.73 -0.15 18.86
N LYS A 90 -2.42 0.50 19.79
CA LYS A 90 -3.74 1.09 19.55
C LYS A 90 -3.72 2.22 18.54
N LYS A 91 -2.70 3.06 18.55
CA LYS A 91 -2.54 4.11 17.52
C LYS A 91 -2.36 3.52 16.12
N ILE A 92 -1.51 2.51 15.99
CA ILE A 92 -1.28 1.83 14.72
C ILE A 92 -2.57 1.18 14.21
N GLU A 93 -3.27 0.47 15.08
CA GLU A 93 -4.55 -0.18 14.77
C GLU A 93 -5.57 0.84 14.23
N ASN A 94 -5.80 1.93 14.96
CA ASN A 94 -6.73 2.98 14.56
C ASN A 94 -6.38 3.62 13.21
N VAL A 95 -5.10 3.87 12.98
CA VAL A 95 -4.64 4.48 11.72
C VAL A 95 -4.88 3.55 10.54
N ILE A 96 -4.59 2.27 10.69
CA ILE A 96 -4.81 1.27 9.65
C ILE A 96 -6.29 1.12 9.36
N GLU A 97 -7.14 0.98 10.38
CA GLU A 97 -8.58 0.86 10.21
C GLU A 97 -9.21 2.09 9.56
N THR A 98 -8.71 3.28 9.88
CA THR A 98 -9.26 4.54 9.36
C THR A 98 -8.84 4.81 7.92
N TYR A 99 -7.58 4.60 7.58
CA TYR A 99 -7.00 5.05 6.30
C TYR A 99 -6.69 3.91 5.32
N GLU A 100 -6.66 2.66 5.78
CA GLU A 100 -6.37 1.51 4.93
C GLU A 100 -7.40 0.39 5.09
N PRO A 101 -8.63 0.60 4.59
CA PRO A 101 -9.74 -0.35 4.77
C PRO A 101 -9.53 -1.69 4.06
N ARG A 102 -8.54 -1.79 3.17
CA ARG A 102 -8.19 -3.03 2.48
C ARG A 102 -7.50 -4.06 3.39
N VAL A 103 -7.07 -3.63 4.58
CA VAL A 103 -6.35 -4.46 5.55
C VAL A 103 -7.26 -4.79 6.72
N THR A 104 -7.33 -6.06 7.06
CA THR A 104 -7.96 -6.54 8.29
C THR A 104 -6.88 -6.99 9.25
N LEU A 105 -6.85 -6.38 10.43
CA LEU A 105 -5.96 -6.80 11.50
C LEU A 105 -6.55 -8.02 12.21
N ILE A 106 -5.73 -9.04 12.40
CA ILE A 106 -6.11 -10.28 13.07
C ILE A 106 -5.46 -10.32 14.46
#